data_b26d35e034ebf081f9527bb0de0e7563
#
_entry.id   b26d35e034ebf081f9527bb0de0e7563
#
_cell.length_a   1.000
_cell.length_b   1.000
_cell.length_c   1.000
_cell.angle_alpha   90.00
_cell.angle_beta   90.00
_cell.angle_gamma   90.00
#
_symmetry.space_group_name_H-M   'P 1'
#
loop_
_entity.id
_entity.type
_entity.pdbx_description
1 polymer ?
#
loop_
_entity_poly.entity_id
_entity_poly.type
_entity_poly.pdbx_seq_one_letter_code
_entity_poly.pdbx_strand_id
1 'polypeptide(L)'
;MNLIVAVDKNFAIGKKNGLLYHIPEDLKYFKETTINKNVIMGEKTVFSLPGGKVLPKRNTIVMTLDKSLIIENATMVYSIQELLEEVKKYNEDDVFVCGGATIYRILLPYCKKAYITKIEAETKDADVFFENIDNLSNWEVEKSSELIDNGQYKFRFMIYKNNNVKQG
;
A
#
# COMPACT_ATOMS: atom_id res chain seq x y z
N MET A 1 4.35 -0.67 -11.56
CA MET A 1 3.84 -0.99 -10.22
C MET A 1 3.73 0.28 -9.42
N ASN A 2 2.68 0.40 -8.64
CA ASN A 2 2.42 1.53 -7.77
C ASN A 2 2.26 1.02 -6.34
N LEU A 3 2.32 1.91 -5.36
CA LEU A 3 1.89 1.56 -4.01
C LEU A 3 0.81 2.54 -3.54
N ILE A 4 0.03 2.11 -2.56
CA ILE A 4 -1.01 2.92 -1.94
C ILE A 4 -0.96 2.71 -0.43
N VAL A 5 -0.92 3.81 0.34
CA VAL A 5 -0.74 3.78 1.79
C VAL A 5 -1.29 5.05 2.42
N ALA A 6 -1.79 4.95 3.64
CA ALA A 6 -2.13 6.10 4.48
C ALA A 6 -1.10 6.21 5.61
N VAL A 7 -0.56 7.40 5.81
CA VAL A 7 0.47 7.67 6.81
C VAL A 7 0.07 8.87 7.67
N ASP A 8 0.55 8.87 8.92
CA ASP A 8 0.43 10.07 9.79
C ASP A 8 1.60 11.04 9.53
N LYS A 9 1.73 12.06 10.35
CA LYS A 9 2.81 13.07 10.24
C LYS A 9 4.21 12.47 10.29
N ASN A 10 4.38 11.35 10.98
CA ASN A 10 5.66 10.68 11.17
C ASN A 10 5.82 9.45 10.27
N PHE A 11 4.98 9.33 9.25
CA PHE A 11 4.94 8.15 8.37
C PHE A 11 4.60 6.85 9.10
N ALA A 12 3.89 6.95 10.24
CA ALA A 12 3.35 5.78 10.92
C ALA A 12 2.21 5.18 10.12
N ILE A 13 2.15 3.84 10.04
CA ILE A 13 1.13 3.11 9.29
C ILE A 13 0.44 2.04 10.12
N GLY A 14 0.94 1.73 11.31
CA GLY A 14 0.34 0.70 12.13
C GLY A 14 0.69 0.81 13.59
N LYS A 15 -0.19 0.22 14.40
CA LYS A 15 -0.04 0.06 15.83
C LYS A 15 -0.74 -1.24 16.22
N LYS A 16 0.00 -2.18 16.82
CA LYS A 16 -0.54 -3.49 17.26
C LYS A 16 -1.34 -4.20 16.16
N ASN A 17 -0.78 -4.24 14.93
CA ASN A 17 -1.36 -4.92 13.76
C ASN A 17 -2.70 -4.34 13.27
N GLY A 18 -3.02 -3.11 13.61
CA GLY A 18 -4.27 -2.47 13.20
C GLY A 18 -4.04 -1.18 12.41
N LEU A 19 -5.10 -0.69 11.77
CA LEU A 19 -5.13 0.63 11.16
C LEU A 19 -5.03 1.70 12.24
N LEU A 20 -4.28 2.77 11.98
CA LEU A 20 -4.13 3.88 12.90
C LEU A 20 -5.40 4.73 12.99
N TYR A 21 -6.02 4.98 11.84
CA TYR A 21 -7.16 5.89 11.73
C TYR A 21 -8.22 5.30 10.82
N HIS A 22 -9.47 5.45 11.21
CA HIS A 22 -10.60 5.09 10.38
C HIS A 22 -11.14 6.34 9.69
N ILE A 23 -10.85 6.49 8.41
CA ILE A 23 -11.26 7.63 7.60
C ILE A 23 -12.09 7.11 6.43
N PRO A 24 -13.43 7.27 6.45
CA PRO A 24 -14.30 6.75 5.39
C PRO A 24 -13.92 7.24 3.99
N GLU A 25 -13.51 8.50 3.86
CA GLU A 25 -13.07 9.07 2.58
C GLU A 25 -11.83 8.36 2.03
N ASP A 26 -10.91 7.95 2.92
CA ASP A 26 -9.71 7.22 2.52
C ASP A 26 -10.04 5.78 2.10
N LEU A 27 -10.95 5.12 2.81
CA LEU A 27 -11.42 3.79 2.43
C LEU A 27 -12.10 3.82 1.05
N LYS A 28 -12.88 4.84 0.78
CA LYS A 28 -13.52 5.04 -0.52
C LYS A 28 -12.48 5.28 -1.62
N TYR A 29 -11.49 6.12 -1.34
CA TYR A 29 -10.38 6.40 -2.25
C TYR A 29 -9.59 5.14 -2.58
N PHE A 30 -9.28 4.33 -1.58
CA PHE A 30 -8.60 3.04 -1.74
C PHE A 30 -9.42 2.11 -2.65
N LYS A 31 -10.72 2.00 -2.38
CA LYS A 31 -11.62 1.16 -3.18
C LYS A 31 -11.65 1.62 -4.63
N GLU A 32 -11.88 2.90 -4.88
CA GLU A 32 -11.97 3.46 -6.23
C GLU A 32 -10.65 3.32 -7.00
N THR A 33 -9.52 3.43 -6.30
CA THR A 33 -8.20 3.33 -6.92
C THR A 33 -7.86 1.88 -7.29
N THR A 34 -8.29 0.92 -6.48
CA THR A 34 -7.87 -0.49 -6.64
C THR A 34 -8.91 -1.40 -7.28
N ILE A 35 -10.16 -0.97 -7.40
CA ILE A 35 -11.21 -1.82 -7.95
C ILE A 35 -10.89 -2.23 -9.38
N ASN A 36 -11.09 -3.52 -9.68
CA ASN A 36 -10.77 -4.15 -10.97
C ASN A 36 -9.27 -4.08 -11.33
N LYS A 37 -8.41 -3.87 -10.34
CA LYS A 37 -6.96 -3.83 -10.47
C LYS A 37 -6.32 -5.04 -9.78
N ASN A 38 -4.99 -5.09 -9.84
CA ASN A 38 -4.19 -6.13 -9.20
C ASN A 38 -3.59 -5.55 -7.93
N VAL A 39 -3.79 -6.22 -6.81
CA VAL A 39 -3.27 -5.76 -5.51
C VAL A 39 -2.29 -6.79 -4.95
N ILE A 40 -1.21 -6.31 -4.38
CA ILE A 40 -0.18 -7.13 -3.75
C ILE A 40 -0.27 -6.90 -2.24
N MET A 41 -0.38 -7.99 -1.50
CA MET A 41 -0.47 -7.95 -0.03
C MET A 41 0.38 -9.04 0.58
N GLY A 42 0.92 -8.77 1.78
CA GLY A 42 1.44 -9.82 2.63
C GLY A 42 0.31 -10.59 3.30
N GLU A 43 0.60 -11.77 3.81
CA GLU A 43 -0.41 -12.65 4.45
C GLU A 43 -1.13 -11.97 5.62
N LYS A 44 -0.39 -11.27 6.48
CA LYS A 44 -0.97 -10.60 7.65
C LYS A 44 -1.94 -9.49 7.25
N THR A 45 -1.67 -8.81 6.17
CA THR A 45 -2.56 -7.78 5.65
C THR A 45 -3.88 -8.38 5.18
N VAL A 46 -3.83 -9.51 4.47
CA VAL A 46 -5.05 -10.21 4.07
C VAL A 46 -5.85 -10.66 5.29
N PHE A 47 -5.20 -11.24 6.29
CA PHE A 47 -5.89 -11.71 7.49
C PHE A 47 -6.51 -10.57 8.30
N SER A 48 -6.03 -9.34 8.15
CA SER A 48 -6.60 -8.15 8.79
C SER A 48 -7.82 -7.59 8.05
N LEU A 49 -8.08 -8.04 6.83
CA LEU A 49 -9.24 -7.59 6.06
C LEU A 49 -10.53 -8.17 6.64
N PRO A 50 -11.71 -7.59 6.33
CA PRO A 50 -12.99 -8.10 6.82
C PRO A 50 -13.16 -9.59 6.49
N GLY A 51 -13.41 -10.40 7.53
CA GLY A 51 -13.53 -11.85 7.39
C GLY A 51 -12.22 -12.58 7.10
N GLY A 52 -11.08 -11.89 7.10
CA GLY A 52 -9.78 -12.49 6.77
C GLY A 52 -9.68 -12.98 5.33
N LYS A 53 -10.46 -12.39 4.43
CA LYS A 53 -10.57 -12.80 3.03
C LYS A 53 -10.09 -11.71 2.10
N VAL A 54 -9.69 -12.09 0.89
CA VAL A 54 -9.32 -11.14 -0.15
C VAL A 54 -10.49 -10.22 -0.51
N LEU A 55 -10.17 -9.00 -0.95
CA LEU A 55 -11.18 -8.03 -1.31
C LEU A 55 -11.89 -8.44 -2.61
N PRO A 56 -13.22 -8.23 -2.69
CA PRO A 56 -13.95 -8.52 -3.92
C PRO A 56 -13.52 -7.58 -5.06
N LYS A 57 -13.63 -8.08 -6.28
CA LYS A 57 -13.34 -7.32 -7.52
C LYS A 57 -11.90 -6.80 -7.62
N ARG A 58 -10.95 -7.46 -6.97
CA ARG A 58 -9.51 -7.26 -7.17
C ARG A 58 -8.87 -8.62 -7.41
N ASN A 59 -7.86 -8.62 -8.26
CA ASN A 59 -6.98 -9.76 -8.38
C ASN A 59 -5.91 -9.64 -7.31
N THR A 60 -5.94 -10.48 -6.30
CA THR A 60 -5.04 -10.39 -5.15
C THR A 60 -3.86 -11.35 -5.31
N ILE A 61 -2.66 -10.80 -5.23
CA ILE A 61 -1.41 -11.54 -5.21
C ILE A 61 -0.88 -11.46 -3.78
N VAL A 62 -0.71 -12.62 -3.15
CA VAL A 62 -0.22 -12.68 -1.76
C VAL A 62 1.20 -13.19 -1.74
N MET A 63 2.07 -12.42 -1.11
CA MET A 63 3.45 -12.82 -0.89
C MET A 63 3.62 -13.33 0.54
N THR A 64 4.16 -14.53 0.67
CA THR A 64 4.45 -15.17 1.95
C THR A 64 5.70 -16.03 1.84
N LEU A 65 6.44 -16.19 2.93
CA LEU A 65 7.55 -17.14 2.99
C LEU A 65 7.08 -18.54 3.36
N ASP A 66 5.84 -18.70 3.81
CA ASP A 66 5.25 -19.99 4.15
C ASP A 66 4.72 -20.69 2.90
N LYS A 67 5.52 -21.60 2.35
CA LYS A 67 5.19 -22.33 1.13
C LYS A 67 3.99 -23.27 1.27
N SER A 68 3.53 -23.53 2.48
CA SER A 68 2.34 -24.35 2.74
C SER A 68 1.05 -23.51 2.79
N LEU A 69 1.17 -22.19 2.86
CA LEU A 69 0.01 -21.32 2.96
C LEU A 69 -0.65 -21.13 1.60
N ILE A 70 -1.95 -21.37 1.58
CA ILE A 70 -2.81 -21.12 0.41
C ILE A 70 -3.99 -20.30 0.89
N ILE A 71 -4.21 -19.15 0.28
CA ILE A 71 -5.34 -18.28 0.58
C ILE A 71 -6.33 -18.38 -0.58
N GLU A 72 -7.59 -18.61 -0.23
CA GLU A 72 -8.67 -18.76 -1.22
C GLU A 72 -8.80 -17.48 -2.07
N ASN A 73 -8.96 -17.67 -3.37
CA ASN A 73 -9.12 -16.61 -4.37
C ASN A 73 -7.90 -15.67 -4.49
N ALA A 74 -6.72 -16.12 -4.06
CA ALA A 74 -5.48 -15.37 -4.21
C ALA A 74 -4.48 -16.15 -5.09
N THR A 75 -3.63 -15.38 -5.77
CA THR A 75 -2.44 -15.93 -6.41
C THR A 75 -1.31 -15.89 -5.39
N MET A 76 -0.74 -17.05 -5.04
CA MET A 76 0.32 -17.13 -4.04
C MET A 76 1.69 -17.03 -4.71
N VAL A 77 2.56 -16.19 -4.15
CA VAL A 77 3.98 -16.11 -4.51
C VAL A 77 4.80 -16.23 -3.24
N TYR A 78 5.95 -16.90 -3.33
CA TYR A 78 6.72 -17.28 -2.16
C TYR A 78 8.12 -16.66 -2.13
N SER A 79 8.41 -15.77 -3.09
CA SER A 79 9.66 -15.02 -3.13
C SER A 79 9.46 -13.70 -3.89
N ILE A 80 10.41 -12.79 -3.72
CA ILE A 80 10.44 -11.53 -4.47
C ILE A 80 10.53 -11.82 -5.97
N GLN A 81 11.37 -12.80 -6.35
CA GLN A 81 11.55 -13.14 -7.75
C GLN A 81 10.25 -13.67 -8.38
N GLU A 82 9.53 -14.56 -7.68
CA GLU A 82 8.22 -15.02 -8.13
C GLU A 82 7.22 -13.86 -8.27
N LEU A 83 7.23 -12.94 -7.31
CA LEU A 83 6.37 -11.77 -7.35
C LEU A 83 6.65 -10.91 -8.58
N LEU A 84 7.91 -10.58 -8.84
CA LEU A 84 8.29 -9.75 -9.97
C LEU A 84 7.94 -10.42 -11.31
N GLU A 85 8.06 -11.74 -11.39
CA GLU A 85 7.61 -12.47 -12.58
C GLU A 85 6.08 -12.45 -12.72
N GLU A 86 5.35 -12.60 -11.63
CA GLU A 86 3.89 -12.58 -11.66
C GLU A 86 3.36 -11.23 -12.13
N VAL A 87 3.93 -10.12 -11.65
CA VAL A 87 3.43 -8.78 -11.99
C VAL A 87 3.70 -8.39 -13.44
N LYS A 88 4.65 -9.05 -14.12
CA LYS A 88 4.89 -8.84 -15.55
C LYS A 88 3.71 -9.23 -16.44
N LYS A 89 2.79 -10.04 -15.93
CA LYS A 89 1.59 -10.46 -16.64
C LYS A 89 0.55 -9.36 -16.78
N TYR A 90 0.70 -8.26 -16.04
CA TYR A 90 -0.29 -7.20 -15.94
C TYR A 90 0.30 -5.87 -16.40
N ASN A 91 -0.59 -4.94 -16.77
CA ASN A 91 -0.18 -3.56 -17.02
C ASN A 91 0.34 -2.96 -15.70
N GLU A 92 1.53 -2.40 -15.72
CA GLU A 92 2.17 -1.84 -14.52
C GLU A 92 1.35 -0.73 -13.86
N ASP A 93 0.54 0.01 -14.63
CA ASP A 93 -0.36 1.03 -14.09
C ASP A 93 -1.52 0.45 -13.29
N ASP A 94 -1.79 -0.84 -13.43
CA ASP A 94 -2.90 -1.53 -12.79
C ASP A 94 -2.45 -2.41 -11.63
N VAL A 95 -1.22 -2.26 -11.15
CA VAL A 95 -0.67 -3.03 -10.03
C VAL A 95 -0.40 -2.11 -8.84
N PHE A 96 -0.99 -2.44 -7.68
CA PHE A 96 -0.89 -1.65 -6.45
C PHE A 96 -0.41 -2.47 -5.28
N VAL A 97 0.70 -2.05 -4.67
CA VAL A 97 1.20 -2.64 -3.42
C VAL A 97 0.41 -2.06 -2.25
N CYS A 98 -0.25 -2.91 -1.47
CA CYS A 98 -1.18 -2.51 -0.42
C CYS A 98 -0.74 -2.88 1.00
N GLY A 99 0.48 -3.36 1.18
CA GLY A 99 1.05 -3.60 2.49
C GLY A 99 1.37 -5.07 2.79
N GLY A 100 1.84 -5.39 3.95
CA GLY A 100 2.22 -4.44 5.03
C GLY A 100 3.59 -3.81 4.89
N ALA A 101 4.13 -3.38 6.02
CA ALA A 101 5.38 -2.61 6.07
C ALA A 101 6.55 -3.29 5.37
N THR A 102 6.73 -4.59 5.60
CA THR A 102 7.81 -5.36 4.97
C THR A 102 7.65 -5.38 3.44
N ILE A 103 6.44 -5.59 2.96
CA ILE A 103 6.15 -5.61 1.52
C ILE A 103 6.39 -4.23 0.91
N TYR A 104 5.94 -3.16 1.57
CA TYR A 104 6.23 -1.80 1.13
C TYR A 104 7.73 -1.55 1.02
N ARG A 105 8.49 -1.89 2.05
CA ARG A 105 9.93 -1.64 2.08
C ARG A 105 10.66 -2.36 0.95
N ILE A 106 10.30 -3.60 0.70
CA ILE A 106 10.94 -4.41 -0.35
C ILE A 106 10.59 -3.89 -1.73
N LEU A 107 9.34 -3.51 -1.97
CA LEU A 107 8.84 -3.16 -3.29
C LEU A 107 8.92 -1.67 -3.62
N LEU A 108 9.16 -0.80 -2.64
CA LEU A 108 9.26 0.64 -2.87
C LEU A 108 10.19 1.01 -4.03
N PRO A 109 11.42 0.46 -4.12
CA PRO A 109 12.32 0.80 -5.23
C PRO A 109 11.78 0.46 -6.62
N TYR A 110 10.88 -0.51 -6.71
CA TYR A 110 10.31 -0.98 -7.98
C TYR A 110 9.04 -0.22 -8.38
N CYS A 111 8.51 0.60 -7.49
CA CYS A 111 7.28 1.36 -7.73
C CYS A 111 7.59 2.64 -8.49
N LYS A 112 6.77 2.94 -9.49
CA LYS A 112 6.88 4.19 -10.24
C LYS A 112 6.09 5.33 -9.62
N LYS A 113 5.02 5.02 -8.91
CA LYS A 113 4.19 6.00 -8.21
C LYS A 113 3.81 5.49 -6.83
N ALA A 114 3.63 6.44 -5.90
CA ALA A 114 3.13 6.19 -4.57
C ALA A 114 1.92 7.07 -4.30
N TYR A 115 0.79 6.42 -4.06
CA TYR A 115 -0.47 7.08 -3.71
C TYR A 115 -0.52 7.14 -2.19
N ILE A 116 -0.25 8.30 -1.62
CA ILE A 116 -0.09 8.47 -0.17
C ILE A 116 -1.16 9.41 0.36
N THR A 117 -1.98 8.91 1.29
CA THR A 117 -2.86 9.75 2.07
C THR A 117 -2.08 10.23 3.28
N LYS A 118 -1.81 11.53 3.34
CA LYS A 118 -1.11 12.15 4.47
C LYS A 118 -2.10 12.70 5.47
N ILE A 119 -2.14 12.11 6.66
CA ILE A 119 -3.05 12.48 7.73
C ILE A 119 -2.32 13.42 8.68
N GLU A 120 -2.93 14.60 8.95
CA GLU A 120 -2.38 15.57 9.88
C GLU A 120 -2.69 15.20 11.33
N ALA A 121 -2.08 14.12 11.78
CA ALA A 121 -2.20 13.62 13.14
C ALA A 121 -0.92 12.88 13.50
N GLU A 122 -0.66 12.78 14.79
CA GLU A 122 0.44 11.98 15.33
C GLU A 122 -0.14 10.79 16.07
N THR A 123 0.41 9.62 15.82
CA THR A 123 0.04 8.41 16.53
C THR A 123 1.02 8.16 17.66
N LYS A 124 0.54 8.30 18.87
CA LYS A 124 1.31 7.94 20.05
C LYS A 124 1.48 6.43 20.08
N ASP A 125 2.69 5.96 20.35
CA ASP A 125 3.02 4.54 20.44
C ASP A 125 2.84 3.76 19.12
N ALA A 126 2.93 4.42 17.98
CA ALA A 126 3.01 3.73 16.70
C ALA A 126 4.25 2.85 16.65
N ASP A 127 4.12 1.64 16.12
CA ASP A 127 5.21 0.67 16.06
C ASP A 127 5.58 0.24 14.65
N VAL A 128 4.81 0.66 13.65
CA VAL A 128 5.07 0.33 12.24
C VAL A 128 5.07 1.60 11.41
N PHE A 129 6.12 1.77 10.59
CA PHE A 129 6.31 2.98 9.80
C PHE A 129 6.56 2.66 8.33
N PHE A 130 6.10 3.56 7.48
CA PHE A 130 6.47 3.62 6.07
C PHE A 130 7.73 4.48 5.93
N GLU A 131 8.56 4.19 4.94
CA GLU A 131 9.73 5.00 4.60
C GLU A 131 9.33 6.45 4.35
N ASN A 132 10.06 7.40 4.95
CA ASN A 132 9.83 8.82 4.67
C ASN A 132 10.40 9.17 3.29
N ILE A 133 9.57 9.07 2.27
CA ILE A 133 10.02 9.31 0.89
C ILE A 133 10.25 10.79 0.59
N ASP A 134 9.82 11.70 1.47
CA ASP A 134 10.15 13.12 1.34
C ASP A 134 11.67 13.35 1.50
N ASN A 135 12.38 12.42 2.16
CA ASN A 135 13.83 12.47 2.35
C ASN A 135 14.60 11.72 1.26
N LEU A 136 13.92 11.11 0.30
CA LEU A 136 14.57 10.37 -0.78
C LEU A 136 14.62 11.22 -2.04
N SER A 137 15.81 11.38 -2.61
CA SER A 137 16.04 12.27 -3.74
C SER A 137 15.37 11.82 -5.04
N ASN A 138 15.04 10.54 -5.16
CA ASN A 138 14.40 9.98 -6.35
C ASN A 138 12.87 10.09 -6.33
N TRP A 139 12.28 10.52 -5.22
CA TRP A 139 10.84 10.69 -5.10
C TRP A 139 10.48 12.18 -5.05
N GLU A 140 9.48 12.57 -5.81
CA GLU A 140 8.95 13.94 -5.79
C GLU A 140 7.43 13.94 -5.83
N VAL A 141 6.82 14.98 -5.30
CA VAL A 141 5.36 15.14 -5.36
C VAL A 141 4.97 15.48 -6.78
N GLU A 142 4.14 14.65 -7.40
CA GLU A 142 3.58 14.88 -8.73
C GLU A 142 2.25 15.62 -8.62
N LYS A 143 1.43 15.25 -7.63
CA LYS A 143 0.09 15.80 -7.45
C LYS A 143 -0.29 15.78 -5.97
N SER A 144 -0.99 16.81 -5.53
CA SER A 144 -1.54 16.88 -4.18
C SER A 144 -2.95 17.47 -4.22
N SER A 145 -3.88 16.84 -3.51
CA SER A 145 -5.18 17.43 -3.27
C SER A 145 -5.07 18.61 -2.31
N GLU A 146 -6.13 19.38 -2.20
CA GLU A 146 -6.28 20.33 -1.11
C GLU A 146 -6.41 19.58 0.22
N LEU A 147 -6.18 20.30 1.32
CA LEU A 147 -6.41 19.74 2.65
C LEU A 147 -7.91 19.49 2.83
N ILE A 148 -8.25 18.25 3.14
CA ILE A 148 -9.63 17.83 3.38
C ILE A 148 -9.82 17.75 4.89
N ASP A 149 -10.88 18.36 5.38
CA ASP A 149 -11.26 18.33 6.80
C ASP A 149 -12.64 17.70 6.90
N ASN A 150 -12.73 16.51 7.49
CA ASN A 150 -14.00 15.79 7.65
C ASN A 150 -14.64 15.99 9.02
N GLY A 151 -14.11 16.95 9.80
CA GLY A 151 -14.58 17.22 11.15
C GLY A 151 -13.89 16.43 12.24
N GLN A 152 -13.26 15.32 11.89
CA GLN A 152 -12.52 14.46 12.80
C GLN A 152 -11.02 14.45 12.48
N TYR A 153 -10.67 14.37 11.21
CA TYR A 153 -9.30 14.35 10.72
C TYR A 153 -9.11 15.29 9.55
N LYS A 154 -7.87 15.76 9.39
CA LYS A 154 -7.43 16.53 8.23
C LYS A 154 -6.42 15.70 7.46
N PHE A 155 -6.55 15.65 6.15
CA PHE A 155 -5.68 14.82 5.32
C PHE A 155 -5.61 15.33 3.89
N ARG A 156 -4.57 14.87 3.15
CA ARG A 156 -4.39 15.14 1.72
C ARG A 156 -4.18 13.84 0.99
N PHE A 157 -4.72 13.74 -0.21
CA PHE A 157 -4.37 12.67 -1.15
C PHE A 157 -3.23 13.16 -2.02
N MET A 158 -2.10 12.45 -1.96
CA MET A 158 -0.90 12.82 -2.69
C MET A 158 -0.46 11.69 -3.61
N ILE A 159 0.10 12.06 -4.75
CA ILE A 159 0.74 11.11 -5.67
C ILE A 159 2.18 11.55 -5.82
N TYR A 160 3.10 10.65 -5.48
CA TYR A 160 4.54 10.83 -5.65
C TYR A 160 5.01 10.07 -6.88
N LYS A 161 6.01 10.58 -7.53
CA LYS A 161 6.66 9.98 -8.70
C LYS A 161 8.07 9.57 -8.35
N ASN A 162 8.45 8.37 -8.77
CA ASN A 162 9.81 7.87 -8.63
C ASN A 162 10.60 8.13 -9.91
N ASN A 163 11.63 8.94 -9.83
CA ASN A 163 12.48 9.30 -10.97
C ASN A 163 13.60 8.29 -11.25
N ASN A 164 13.70 7.25 -10.44
CA ASN A 164 14.73 6.20 -10.60
C ASN A 164 14.17 4.83 -10.22
N VAL A 165 13.25 4.33 -11.04
CA VAL A 165 12.58 3.04 -10.80
C VAL A 165 13.56 1.90 -11.04
N LYS A 166 13.69 1.00 -10.06
CA LYS A 166 14.50 -0.21 -10.19
C LYS A 166 13.79 -1.21 -11.11
N GLN A 167 14.56 -1.84 -11.99
CA GLN A 167 14.04 -2.87 -12.89
C GLN A 167 14.13 -4.24 -12.22
N GLY A 168 13.05 -4.99 -12.34
CA GLY A 168 12.95 -6.33 -11.76
C GLY A 168 13.18 -7.46 -12.73
#